data_19d4ac3e6e5df2bb8c5688185fbf0c14
#
_entry.id   19d4ac3e6e5df2bb8c5688185fbf0c14
#
_cell.length_a   1.000
_cell.length_b   1.000
_cell.length_c   1.000
_cell.angle_alpha   90.00
_cell.angle_beta   90.00
_cell.angle_gamma   90.00
#
_symmetry.space_group_name_H-M   'P 1'
#
loop_
_entity.id
_entity.type
_entity.pdbx_description
1 polymer ?
#
loop_
_entity_poly.entity_id
_entity_poly.type
_entity_poly.pdbx_seq_one_letter_code
_entity_poly.pdbx_strand_id
1 'polypeptide(L)'
;KQTEKALAAKMQSDLDARRAALKLHTMEKLSAVGTLSSMAAHELKQPLTVVNNYAGSLRRRLMRSEVPRDVLIEALTEIEESGLKAAEVIDLVRGYATNKERTFVRTDLAMTARHVLERNRKYGHLIHPDFRLGTYVQADTIELELVLTNLLKNAVAAVADVELPRVEFKVWRDETYAYASIADNGKPLTDEQFAQIGQIGRTTKKNGMGMGLAIVKSLLEAHSGALRIERLEPRGICCTVRLPLDLSEDEAQNQ
;
A
#
# COMPACT_ATOMS: atom_id res chain seq x y z
N LYS A 1 40.42 -32.70 17.53
CA LYS A 1 40.66 -32.69 16.05
C LYS A 1 39.49 -33.18 15.20
N GLN A 2 38.84 -34.35 15.53
CA GLN A 2 37.65 -34.82 14.77
C GLN A 2 36.41 -33.96 15.00
N THR A 3 36.15 -33.55 16.23
CA THR A 3 35.03 -32.67 16.61
C THR A 3 35.18 -31.25 16.04
N GLU A 4 36.40 -30.72 15.99
CA GLU A 4 36.68 -29.41 15.39
C GLU A 4 36.46 -29.42 13.87
N LYS A 5 36.90 -30.50 13.17
CA LYS A 5 36.62 -30.66 11.74
C LYS A 5 35.14 -30.79 11.43
N ALA A 6 34.37 -31.51 12.24
CA ALA A 6 32.94 -31.65 12.08
C ALA A 6 32.20 -30.31 12.32
N LEU A 7 32.62 -29.52 13.33
CA LEU A 7 32.07 -28.21 13.61
C LEU A 7 32.36 -27.21 12.48
N ALA A 8 33.61 -27.21 11.98
CA ALA A 8 33.97 -26.33 10.85
C ALA A 8 33.18 -26.68 9.57
N ALA A 9 32.99 -27.98 9.26
CA ALA A 9 32.19 -28.43 8.13
C ALA A 9 30.72 -28.02 8.27
N LYS A 10 30.16 -28.11 9.48
CA LYS A 10 28.78 -27.67 9.74
C LYS A 10 28.64 -26.16 9.59
N MET A 11 29.57 -25.37 10.15
CA MET A 11 29.57 -23.91 9.98
C MET A 11 29.68 -23.49 8.52
N GLN A 12 30.52 -24.16 7.73
CA GLN A 12 30.66 -23.89 6.29
C GLN A 12 29.35 -24.21 5.55
N SER A 13 28.74 -25.36 5.84
CA SER A 13 27.43 -25.74 5.26
C SER A 13 26.32 -24.74 5.59
N ASP A 14 26.26 -24.26 6.84
CA ASP A 14 25.28 -23.24 7.27
C ASP A 14 25.53 -21.90 6.57
N LEU A 15 26.78 -21.50 6.36
CA LEU A 15 27.14 -20.30 5.61
C LEU A 15 26.75 -20.41 4.14
N ASP A 16 26.99 -21.56 3.53
CA ASP A 16 26.65 -21.79 2.12
C ASP A 16 25.12 -21.86 1.93
N ALA A 17 24.40 -22.46 2.86
CA ALA A 17 22.93 -22.44 2.88
C ALA A 17 22.35 -21.01 3.02
N ARG A 18 22.89 -20.19 3.91
CA ARG A 18 22.52 -18.78 4.06
C ARG A 18 22.80 -17.95 2.80
N ARG A 19 23.98 -18.18 2.17
CA ARG A 19 24.33 -17.51 0.89
C ARG A 19 23.38 -17.92 -0.24
N ALA A 20 23.01 -19.20 -0.33
CA ALA A 20 22.06 -19.68 -1.30
C ALA A 20 20.68 -19.10 -1.09
N ALA A 21 20.19 -19.03 0.15
CA ALA A 21 18.91 -18.40 0.50
C ALA A 21 18.89 -16.91 0.16
N LEU A 22 19.97 -16.17 0.43
CA LEU A 22 20.12 -14.76 0.05
C LEU A 22 20.10 -14.56 -1.47
N LYS A 23 20.78 -15.42 -2.23
CA LYS A 23 20.76 -15.37 -3.70
C LYS A 23 19.38 -15.65 -4.27
N LEU A 24 18.67 -16.67 -3.75
CA LEU A 24 17.30 -16.97 -4.13
C LEU A 24 16.39 -15.79 -3.86
N HIS A 25 16.43 -15.22 -2.68
CA HIS A 25 15.64 -14.05 -2.31
C HIS A 25 15.93 -12.83 -3.20
N THR A 26 17.21 -12.62 -3.57
CA THR A 26 17.58 -11.54 -4.51
C THR A 26 17.06 -11.81 -5.92
N MET A 27 17.10 -13.07 -6.40
CA MET A 27 16.57 -13.45 -7.71
C MET A 27 15.03 -13.33 -7.75
N GLU A 28 14.34 -13.73 -6.70
CA GLU A 28 12.89 -13.56 -6.57
C GLU A 28 12.51 -12.07 -6.60
N LYS A 29 13.24 -11.21 -5.89
CA LYS A 29 13.04 -9.75 -5.93
C LYS A 29 13.27 -9.19 -7.34
N LEU A 30 14.35 -9.58 -8.02
CA LEU A 30 14.67 -9.13 -9.38
C LEU A 30 13.60 -9.59 -10.38
N SER A 31 13.12 -10.82 -10.29
CA SER A 31 12.03 -11.35 -11.11
C SER A 31 10.73 -10.59 -10.87
N ALA A 32 10.41 -10.31 -9.61
CA ALA A 32 9.24 -9.52 -9.25
C ALA A 32 9.35 -8.08 -9.77
N VAL A 33 10.51 -7.44 -9.68
CA VAL A 33 10.77 -6.10 -10.26
C VAL A 33 10.58 -6.11 -11.77
N GLY A 34 11.06 -7.13 -12.47
CA GLY A 34 10.86 -7.26 -13.93
C GLY A 34 9.38 -7.35 -14.31
N THR A 35 8.62 -8.20 -13.62
CA THR A 35 7.18 -8.34 -13.82
C THR A 35 6.43 -7.06 -13.48
N LEU A 36 6.76 -6.43 -12.37
CA LEU A 36 6.17 -5.16 -11.94
C LEU A 36 6.47 -4.02 -12.91
N SER A 37 7.70 -3.94 -13.44
CA SER A 37 8.07 -2.90 -14.41
C SER A 37 7.27 -3.04 -15.70
N SER A 38 7.05 -4.27 -16.18
CA SER A 38 6.23 -4.51 -17.37
C SER A 38 4.76 -4.16 -17.14
N MET A 39 4.21 -4.57 -15.99
CA MET A 39 2.84 -4.25 -15.60
C MET A 39 2.65 -2.75 -15.39
N ALA A 40 3.59 -2.10 -14.70
CA ALA A 40 3.55 -0.66 -14.46
C ALA A 40 3.62 0.15 -15.76
N ALA A 41 4.45 -0.25 -16.72
CA ALA A 41 4.48 0.39 -18.03
C ALA A 41 3.14 0.27 -18.77
N HIS A 42 2.48 -0.89 -18.67
CA HIS A 42 1.14 -1.09 -19.24
C HIS A 42 0.10 -0.20 -18.56
N GLU A 43 0.11 -0.18 -17.23
CA GLU A 43 -0.83 0.59 -16.40
C GLU A 43 -0.62 2.11 -16.50
N LEU A 44 0.62 2.56 -16.69
CA LEU A 44 0.91 3.98 -16.99
C LEU A 44 0.40 4.38 -18.37
N LYS A 45 0.48 3.48 -19.35
CA LYS A 45 0.02 3.77 -20.71
C LYS A 45 -1.48 4.08 -20.76
N GLN A 46 -2.31 3.42 -19.94
CA GLN A 46 -3.76 3.61 -19.92
C GLN A 46 -4.15 5.05 -19.53
N PRO A 47 -3.82 5.57 -18.33
CA PRO A 47 -4.19 6.93 -17.94
C PRO A 47 -3.54 7.98 -18.84
N LEU A 48 -2.31 7.79 -19.31
CA LEU A 48 -1.68 8.70 -20.25
C LEU A 48 -2.39 8.73 -21.60
N THR A 49 -2.94 7.60 -22.05
CA THR A 49 -3.77 7.55 -23.27
C THR A 49 -5.06 8.35 -23.07
N VAL A 50 -5.72 8.27 -21.92
CA VAL A 50 -6.91 9.05 -21.59
C VAL A 50 -6.58 10.55 -21.59
N VAL A 51 -5.52 10.96 -20.90
CA VAL A 51 -5.04 12.35 -20.90
C VAL A 51 -4.82 12.88 -22.30
N ASN A 52 -4.08 12.13 -23.12
CA ASN A 52 -3.79 12.53 -24.51
C ASN A 52 -5.05 12.63 -25.38
N ASN A 53 -6.01 11.71 -25.22
CA ASN A 53 -7.24 11.69 -25.98
C ASN A 53 -8.13 12.89 -25.63
N TYR A 54 -8.34 13.16 -24.36
CA TYR A 54 -9.17 14.30 -23.91
C TYR A 54 -8.51 15.63 -24.27
N ALA A 55 -7.21 15.81 -23.97
CA ALA A 55 -6.47 17.02 -24.33
C ALA A 55 -6.44 17.26 -25.85
N GLY A 56 -6.20 16.22 -26.63
CA GLY A 56 -6.23 16.30 -28.10
C GLY A 56 -7.63 16.59 -28.65
N SER A 57 -8.67 16.03 -28.07
CA SER A 57 -10.07 16.30 -28.44
C SER A 57 -10.46 17.76 -28.14
N LEU A 58 -10.16 18.22 -26.91
CA LEU A 58 -10.40 19.62 -26.51
C LEU A 58 -9.69 20.60 -27.44
N ARG A 59 -8.41 20.38 -27.70
CA ARG A 59 -7.63 21.23 -28.60
C ARG A 59 -8.27 21.31 -30.00
N ARG A 60 -8.65 20.19 -30.60
CA ARG A 60 -9.32 20.17 -31.91
C ARG A 60 -10.67 20.89 -31.91
N ARG A 61 -11.46 20.77 -30.83
CA ARG A 61 -12.77 21.46 -30.69
C ARG A 61 -12.58 22.97 -30.55
N LEU A 62 -11.68 23.41 -29.65
CA LEU A 62 -11.36 24.83 -29.44
C LEU A 62 -10.83 25.53 -30.71
N MET A 63 -10.15 24.80 -31.60
CA MET A 63 -9.68 25.36 -32.88
C MET A 63 -10.79 25.51 -33.93
N ARG A 64 -11.95 24.84 -33.75
CA ARG A 64 -13.05 24.82 -34.73
C ARG A 64 -14.25 25.62 -34.30
N SER A 65 -14.53 25.68 -33.02
CA SER A 65 -15.70 26.32 -32.44
C SER A 65 -15.52 26.58 -30.95
N GLU A 66 -16.41 27.36 -30.35
CA GLU A 66 -16.52 27.43 -28.89
C GLU A 66 -16.91 26.06 -28.32
N VAL A 67 -16.31 25.71 -27.19
CA VAL A 67 -16.62 24.48 -26.45
C VAL A 67 -17.53 24.82 -25.28
N PRO A 68 -18.70 24.18 -25.12
CA PRO A 68 -19.56 24.37 -23.97
C PRO A 68 -18.78 24.13 -22.65
N ARG A 69 -19.12 24.96 -21.64
CA ARG A 69 -18.38 24.95 -20.37
C ARG A 69 -18.42 23.60 -19.64
N ASP A 70 -19.56 22.92 -19.70
CA ASP A 70 -19.78 21.58 -19.15
C ASP A 70 -18.86 20.54 -19.79
N VAL A 71 -18.74 20.53 -21.10
CA VAL A 71 -17.85 19.64 -21.86
C VAL A 71 -16.38 19.93 -21.51
N LEU A 72 -16.03 21.22 -21.32
CA LEU A 72 -14.68 21.62 -20.91
C LEU A 72 -14.35 21.10 -19.51
N ILE A 73 -15.28 21.29 -18.55
CA ILE A 73 -15.12 20.84 -17.17
C ILE A 73 -15.01 19.31 -17.13
N GLU A 74 -15.88 18.58 -17.82
CA GLU A 74 -15.83 17.11 -17.89
C GLU A 74 -14.47 16.61 -18.40
N ALA A 75 -13.99 17.18 -19.50
CA ALA A 75 -12.73 16.77 -20.08
C ALA A 75 -11.52 17.11 -19.20
N LEU A 76 -11.54 18.25 -18.50
CA LEU A 76 -10.48 18.61 -17.54
C LEU A 76 -10.49 17.69 -16.31
N THR A 77 -11.69 17.33 -15.82
CA THR A 77 -11.85 16.37 -14.72
C THR A 77 -11.26 14.99 -15.08
N GLU A 78 -11.56 14.49 -16.28
CA GLU A 78 -11.00 13.21 -16.75
C GLU A 78 -9.47 13.25 -16.91
N ILE A 79 -8.91 14.39 -17.36
CA ILE A 79 -7.46 14.61 -17.44
C ILE A 79 -6.84 14.60 -16.05
N GLU A 80 -7.43 15.34 -15.08
CA GLU A 80 -6.97 15.41 -13.70
C GLU A 80 -6.99 14.03 -13.03
N GLU A 81 -8.12 13.31 -13.10
CA GLU A 81 -8.27 11.97 -12.53
C GLU A 81 -7.28 10.96 -13.13
N SER A 82 -7.06 11.04 -14.45
CA SER A 82 -6.10 10.18 -15.12
C SER A 82 -4.66 10.53 -14.75
N GLY A 83 -4.34 11.81 -14.57
CA GLY A 83 -3.05 12.26 -14.04
C GLY A 83 -2.77 11.74 -12.64
N LEU A 84 -3.77 11.79 -11.76
CA LEU A 84 -3.68 11.22 -10.40
C LEU A 84 -3.46 9.70 -10.42
N LYS A 85 -4.17 8.98 -11.29
CA LYS A 85 -3.96 7.53 -11.47
C LYS A 85 -2.54 7.20 -11.94
N ALA A 86 -1.98 7.98 -12.87
CA ALA A 86 -0.60 7.78 -13.32
C ALA A 86 0.41 8.03 -12.19
N ALA A 87 0.21 9.07 -11.38
CA ALA A 87 1.04 9.34 -10.21
C ALA A 87 1.00 8.18 -9.19
N GLU A 88 -0.19 7.60 -8.94
CA GLU A 88 -0.35 6.44 -8.07
C GLU A 88 0.46 5.21 -8.56
N VAL A 89 0.50 4.97 -9.87
CA VAL A 89 1.30 3.88 -10.45
C VAL A 89 2.80 4.14 -10.23
N ILE A 90 3.24 5.39 -10.40
CA ILE A 90 4.65 5.77 -10.18
C ILE A 90 5.04 5.56 -8.71
N ASP A 91 4.21 6.03 -7.78
CA ASP A 91 4.44 5.87 -6.34
C ASP A 91 4.50 4.38 -5.93
N LEU A 92 3.62 3.56 -6.52
CA LEU A 92 3.62 2.11 -6.35
C LEU A 92 4.94 1.47 -6.80
N VAL A 93 5.41 1.81 -8.00
CA VAL A 93 6.67 1.28 -8.56
C VAL A 93 7.86 1.76 -7.75
N ARG A 94 7.85 3.03 -7.35
CA ARG A 94 8.90 3.60 -6.52
C ARG A 94 9.01 2.90 -5.18
N GLY A 95 7.90 2.65 -4.49
CA GLY A 95 7.88 1.93 -3.21
C GLY A 95 8.43 0.51 -3.30
N TYR A 96 8.29 -0.14 -4.48
CA TYR A 96 8.82 -1.49 -4.69
C TYR A 96 10.27 -1.52 -5.22
N ALA A 97 10.64 -0.56 -6.05
CA ALA A 97 11.93 -0.55 -6.75
C ALA A 97 13.06 0.16 -5.99
N THR A 98 12.76 0.95 -4.97
CA THR A 98 13.79 1.71 -4.27
C THR A 98 14.62 0.82 -3.34
N ASN A 99 15.84 0.53 -3.81
CA ASN A 99 17.01 0.26 -2.96
C ASN A 99 17.57 1.56 -2.34
N LYS A 100 16.74 2.63 -2.24
CA LYS A 100 17.16 3.87 -1.62
C LYS A 100 17.39 3.63 -0.13
N GLU A 101 18.45 4.19 0.41
CA GLU A 101 18.63 4.20 1.87
C GLU A 101 17.36 4.77 2.50
N ARG A 102 16.61 3.91 3.19
CA ARG A 102 15.41 4.30 3.93
C ARG A 102 15.83 5.16 5.09
N THR A 103 15.14 6.26 5.28
CA THR A 103 15.37 7.10 6.43
C THR A 103 14.34 6.74 7.50
N PHE A 104 14.73 5.81 8.38
CA PHE A 104 13.90 5.48 9.54
C PHE A 104 13.98 6.60 10.56
N VAL A 105 12.84 7.15 10.90
CA VAL A 105 12.69 8.18 11.93
C VAL A 105 11.57 7.77 12.89
N ARG A 106 11.66 8.26 14.13
CA ARG A 106 10.60 8.09 15.11
C ARG A 106 9.34 8.78 14.64
N THR A 107 8.32 8.01 14.31
CA THR A 107 7.09 8.46 13.64
C THR A 107 5.88 8.08 14.49
N ASP A 108 4.98 9.02 14.77
CA ASP A 108 3.68 8.73 15.39
C ASP A 108 2.72 8.17 14.33
N LEU A 109 2.40 6.87 14.43
CA LEU A 109 1.51 6.16 13.52
C LEU A 109 0.11 6.80 13.48
N ALA A 110 -0.38 7.33 14.60
CA ALA A 110 -1.68 7.99 14.67
C ALA A 110 -1.68 9.34 13.92
N MET A 111 -0.59 10.09 14.00
CA MET A 111 -0.43 11.33 13.21
C MET A 111 -0.33 11.03 11.72
N THR A 112 0.41 9.99 11.34
CA THR A 112 0.48 9.54 9.94
C THR A 112 -0.91 9.13 9.43
N ALA A 113 -1.68 8.39 10.21
CA ALA A 113 -3.06 8.03 9.87
C ALA A 113 -3.98 9.26 9.70
N ARG A 114 -3.82 10.29 10.53
CA ARG A 114 -4.54 11.57 10.37
C ARG A 114 -4.18 12.27 9.06
N HIS A 115 -2.89 12.36 8.71
CA HIS A 115 -2.46 12.96 7.45
C HIS A 115 -3.04 12.22 6.25
N VAL A 116 -3.03 10.88 6.28
CA VAL A 116 -3.66 10.06 5.24
C VAL A 116 -5.16 10.36 5.14
N LEU A 117 -5.87 10.48 6.25
CA LEU A 117 -7.29 10.82 6.26
C LEU A 117 -7.55 12.23 5.70
N GLU A 118 -6.75 13.22 6.08
CA GLU A 118 -6.84 14.60 5.59
C GLU A 118 -6.62 14.71 4.08
N ARG A 119 -5.66 13.96 3.54
CA ARG A 119 -5.42 13.90 2.09
C ARG A 119 -6.54 13.18 1.33
N ASN A 120 -7.32 12.36 2.02
CA ASN A 120 -8.47 11.63 1.47
C ASN A 120 -9.82 12.16 1.95
N ARG A 121 -9.92 13.47 2.28
CA ARG A 121 -11.13 14.13 2.85
C ARG A 121 -12.41 13.89 2.06
N LYS A 122 -12.34 13.71 0.75
CA LYS A 122 -13.51 13.39 -0.09
C LYS A 122 -14.24 12.12 0.34
N TYR A 123 -13.57 11.21 1.03
CA TYR A 123 -14.13 9.97 1.58
C TYR A 123 -14.44 10.06 3.09
N GLY A 124 -14.23 11.23 3.71
CA GLY A 124 -14.34 11.40 5.16
C GLY A 124 -15.71 11.02 5.73
N HIS A 125 -16.78 11.17 4.96
CA HIS A 125 -18.14 10.78 5.35
C HIS A 125 -18.33 9.25 5.46
N LEU A 126 -17.43 8.45 4.90
CA LEU A 126 -17.44 6.98 4.96
C LEU A 126 -16.57 6.43 6.08
N ILE A 127 -15.62 7.24 6.58
CA ILE A 127 -14.53 6.79 7.43
C ILE A 127 -14.80 7.16 8.88
N HIS A 128 -14.72 6.16 9.77
CA HIS A 128 -14.85 6.31 11.22
C HIS A 128 -13.47 6.13 11.86
N PRO A 129 -12.76 7.24 12.17
CA PRO A 129 -11.43 7.19 12.75
C PRO A 129 -11.47 6.96 14.27
N ASP A 130 -10.54 6.14 14.77
CA ASP A 130 -10.27 5.94 16.18
C ASP A 130 -8.75 5.81 16.36
N PHE A 131 -8.06 6.93 16.65
CA PHE A 131 -6.61 7.01 16.66
C PHE A 131 -6.09 7.30 18.07
N ARG A 132 -5.37 6.34 18.65
CA ARG A 132 -4.65 6.51 19.91
C ARG A 132 -3.30 7.19 19.64
N LEU A 133 -3.17 8.45 20.06
CA LEU A 133 -1.92 9.22 19.96
C LEU A 133 -0.79 8.60 20.80
N GLY A 134 0.45 8.94 20.47
CA GLY A 134 1.63 8.42 21.18
C GLY A 134 1.94 6.98 20.79
N THR A 135 1.56 6.56 19.59
CA THR A 135 1.87 5.24 19.03
C THR A 135 3.08 5.37 18.11
N TYR A 136 4.29 5.34 18.68
CA TYR A 136 5.53 5.59 17.96
C TYR A 136 6.13 4.32 17.38
N VAL A 137 6.69 4.46 16.16
CA VAL A 137 7.40 3.42 15.43
C VAL A 137 8.64 4.00 14.75
N GLN A 138 9.66 3.19 14.46
CA GLN A 138 10.74 3.56 13.57
C GLN A 138 10.32 3.25 12.13
N ALA A 139 10.09 4.31 11.32
CA ALA A 139 9.59 4.14 9.96
C ALA A 139 10.10 5.21 8.99
N ASP A 140 10.16 4.88 7.71
CA ASP A 140 10.15 5.84 6.64
C ASP A 140 8.71 6.37 6.48
N THR A 141 8.50 7.63 6.81
CA THR A 141 7.17 8.25 6.88
C THR A 141 6.44 8.19 5.53
N ILE A 142 7.17 8.35 4.42
CA ILE A 142 6.58 8.32 3.07
C ILE A 142 6.08 6.91 2.75
N GLU A 143 6.89 5.88 3.04
CA GLU A 143 6.51 4.48 2.83
C GLU A 143 5.32 4.10 3.73
N LEU A 144 5.29 4.58 4.98
CA LEU A 144 4.19 4.33 5.90
C LEU A 144 2.88 5.00 5.46
N GLU A 145 2.92 6.25 4.99
CA GLU A 145 1.78 6.93 4.37
C GLU A 145 1.27 6.16 3.14
N LEU A 146 2.18 5.64 2.31
CA LEU A 146 1.83 4.85 1.12
C LEU A 146 1.10 3.54 1.51
N VAL A 147 1.58 2.84 2.56
CA VAL A 147 0.94 1.64 3.10
C VAL A 147 -0.50 1.96 3.52
N LEU A 148 -0.69 2.96 4.39
CA LEU A 148 -2.01 3.31 4.92
C LEU A 148 -2.96 3.82 3.83
N THR A 149 -2.45 4.62 2.89
CA THR A 149 -3.23 5.13 1.74
C THR A 149 -3.73 3.99 0.85
N ASN A 150 -2.86 3.00 0.54
CA ASN A 150 -3.26 1.83 -0.25
C ASN A 150 -4.36 1.03 0.41
N LEU A 151 -4.24 0.76 1.72
CA LEU A 151 -5.25 0.03 2.47
C LEU A 151 -6.58 0.81 2.52
N LEU A 152 -6.52 2.12 2.78
CA LEU A 152 -7.70 2.99 2.82
C LEU A 152 -8.43 3.03 1.49
N LYS A 153 -7.71 3.24 0.37
CA LYS A 153 -8.30 3.22 -0.97
C LYS A 153 -8.92 1.86 -1.32
N ASN A 154 -8.33 0.76 -0.83
CA ASN A 154 -8.90 -0.56 -1.01
C ASN A 154 -10.23 -0.71 -0.28
N ALA A 155 -10.31 -0.29 0.97
CA ALA A 155 -11.52 -0.32 1.78
C ALA A 155 -12.63 0.58 1.20
N VAL A 156 -12.31 1.82 0.82
CA VAL A 156 -13.25 2.75 0.18
C VAL A 156 -13.81 2.16 -1.12
N ALA A 157 -12.96 1.55 -1.94
CA ALA A 157 -13.43 0.93 -3.19
C ALA A 157 -14.30 -0.32 -2.94
N ALA A 158 -14.09 -1.06 -1.84
CA ALA A 158 -14.91 -2.22 -1.48
C ALA A 158 -16.34 -1.83 -1.09
N VAL A 159 -16.55 -0.62 -0.58
CA VAL A 159 -17.86 -0.13 -0.14
C VAL A 159 -18.58 0.75 -1.16
N ALA A 160 -18.01 0.99 -2.34
CA ALA A 160 -18.58 1.92 -3.34
C ALA A 160 -20.02 1.58 -3.76
N ASP A 161 -20.37 0.29 -3.82
CA ASP A 161 -21.69 -0.20 -4.22
C ASP A 161 -22.47 -0.79 -3.01
N VAL A 162 -22.19 -0.34 -1.79
CA VAL A 162 -22.85 -0.80 -0.56
C VAL A 162 -23.86 0.24 -0.11
N GLU A 163 -25.07 -0.19 0.26
CA GLU A 163 -26.19 0.69 0.64
C GLU A 163 -25.86 1.58 1.86
N LEU A 164 -25.15 1.04 2.85
CA LEU A 164 -24.67 1.75 4.04
C LEU A 164 -23.14 1.57 4.14
N PRO A 165 -22.38 2.32 3.32
CA PRO A 165 -20.93 2.18 3.27
C PRO A 165 -20.28 2.64 4.56
N ARG A 166 -19.36 1.81 5.10
CA ARG A 166 -18.63 2.12 6.33
C ARG A 166 -17.21 1.58 6.24
N VAL A 167 -16.26 2.44 6.61
CA VAL A 167 -14.85 2.11 6.79
C VAL A 167 -14.43 2.52 8.19
N GLU A 168 -13.93 1.60 8.98
CA GLU A 168 -13.32 1.91 10.29
C GLU A 168 -11.81 2.01 10.11
N PHE A 169 -11.20 3.08 10.62
CA PHE A 169 -9.77 3.26 10.59
C PHE A 169 -9.27 3.48 12.02
N LYS A 170 -8.55 2.48 12.57
CA LYS A 170 -8.11 2.48 13.98
C LYS A 170 -6.60 2.44 14.08
N VAL A 171 -6.05 3.13 15.09
CA VAL A 171 -4.64 3.04 15.48
C VAL A 171 -4.57 2.83 17.00
N TRP A 172 -3.84 1.80 17.41
CA TRP A 172 -3.62 1.48 18.83
C TRP A 172 -2.26 0.82 19.03
N ARG A 173 -1.88 0.59 20.27
CA ARG A 173 -0.67 -0.17 20.63
C ARG A 173 -0.95 -1.14 21.77
N ASP A 174 -0.17 -2.20 21.86
CA ASP A 174 0.06 -2.99 23.05
C ASP A 174 1.46 -2.67 23.65
N GLU A 175 2.01 -3.57 24.44
CA GLU A 175 3.33 -3.40 25.07
C GLU A 175 4.50 -3.57 24.09
N THR A 176 4.28 -4.22 22.94
CA THR A 176 5.35 -4.63 22.02
C THR A 176 5.18 -4.04 20.62
N TYR A 177 3.93 -3.84 20.20
CA TYR A 177 3.60 -3.47 18.82
C TYR A 177 2.65 -2.31 18.73
N ALA A 178 2.83 -1.52 17.68
CA ALA A 178 1.89 -0.56 17.15
C ALA A 178 1.03 -1.20 16.06
N TYR A 179 -0.23 -0.86 16.03
CA TYR A 179 -1.20 -1.40 15.08
C TYR A 179 -1.95 -0.28 14.36
N ALA A 180 -2.21 -0.49 13.08
CA ALA A 180 -3.21 0.27 12.33
C ALA A 180 -4.13 -0.71 11.62
N SER A 181 -5.45 -0.60 11.79
CA SER A 181 -6.41 -1.41 11.07
C SER A 181 -7.35 -0.58 10.24
N ILE A 182 -7.65 -1.07 9.05
CA ILE A 182 -8.66 -0.52 8.16
C ILE A 182 -9.63 -1.64 7.84
N ALA A 183 -10.88 -1.47 8.29
CA ALA A 183 -11.94 -2.43 8.15
C ALA A 183 -13.08 -1.84 7.32
N ASP A 184 -13.57 -2.60 6.37
CA ASP A 184 -14.70 -2.23 5.51
C ASP A 184 -15.90 -3.17 5.71
N ASN A 185 -17.09 -2.71 5.36
CA ASN A 185 -18.29 -3.53 5.30
C ASN A 185 -18.68 -3.87 3.85
N GLY A 186 -17.67 -4.05 2.99
CA GLY A 186 -17.83 -4.38 1.59
C GLY A 186 -18.59 -5.69 1.33
N LYS A 187 -18.79 -6.02 0.07
CA LYS A 187 -19.45 -7.27 -0.33
C LYS A 187 -18.65 -8.49 0.14
N PRO A 188 -19.33 -9.57 0.56
CA PRO A 188 -18.63 -10.79 0.94
C PRO A 188 -17.83 -11.34 -0.24
N LEU A 189 -16.65 -11.89 0.04
CA LEU A 189 -15.79 -12.55 -0.93
C LEU A 189 -15.95 -14.07 -0.85
N THR A 190 -15.87 -14.75 -2.01
CA THR A 190 -15.76 -16.21 -2.04
C THR A 190 -14.42 -16.68 -1.43
N ASP A 191 -14.30 -17.96 -1.10
CA ASP A 191 -13.04 -18.51 -0.58
C ASP A 191 -11.90 -18.37 -1.58
N GLU A 192 -12.18 -18.57 -2.87
CA GLU A 192 -11.21 -18.42 -3.93
C GLU A 192 -10.75 -16.95 -4.07
N GLN A 193 -11.68 -16.01 -4.00
CA GLN A 193 -11.35 -14.56 -4.06
C GLN A 193 -10.50 -14.16 -2.86
N PHE A 194 -10.86 -14.63 -1.66
CA PHE A 194 -10.10 -14.32 -0.44
C PHE A 194 -8.69 -14.91 -0.48
N ALA A 195 -8.53 -16.15 -0.94
CA ALA A 195 -7.23 -16.81 -1.08
C ALA A 195 -6.29 -16.10 -2.08
N GLN A 196 -6.86 -15.34 -3.02
CA GLN A 196 -6.08 -14.56 -4.01
C GLN A 196 -5.68 -13.17 -3.51
N ILE A 197 -6.17 -12.72 -2.34
CA ILE A 197 -5.84 -11.39 -1.80
C ILE A 197 -4.33 -11.26 -1.56
N GLY A 198 -3.73 -10.22 -2.12
CA GLY A 198 -2.30 -9.93 -1.99
C GLY A 198 -1.39 -10.76 -2.87
N GLN A 199 -1.92 -11.58 -3.78
CA GLN A 199 -1.13 -12.16 -4.87
C GLN A 199 -0.93 -11.13 -5.98
N ILE A 200 0.29 -11.05 -6.52
CA ILE A 200 0.64 -10.08 -7.58
C ILE A 200 -0.20 -10.35 -8.83
N GLY A 201 -0.81 -9.30 -9.37
CA GLY A 201 -1.63 -9.36 -10.58
C GLY A 201 -3.03 -9.96 -10.39
N ARG A 202 -3.41 -10.30 -9.17
CA ARG A 202 -4.76 -10.75 -8.85
C ARG A 202 -5.57 -9.64 -8.20
N THR A 203 -6.72 -9.32 -8.80
CA THR A 203 -7.63 -8.28 -8.30
C THR A 203 -9.07 -8.64 -8.61
N THR A 204 -9.96 -8.30 -7.70
CA THR A 204 -11.43 -8.37 -7.90
C THR A 204 -11.98 -7.07 -8.51
N LYS A 205 -11.15 -6.02 -8.63
CA LYS A 205 -11.55 -4.72 -9.17
C LYS A 205 -11.43 -4.71 -10.69
N LYS A 206 -12.44 -4.15 -11.38
CA LYS A 206 -12.52 -4.08 -12.84
C LYS A 206 -11.32 -3.37 -13.50
N ASN A 207 -10.68 -2.42 -12.79
CA ASN A 207 -9.52 -1.64 -13.22
C ASN A 207 -8.37 -1.67 -12.20
N GLY A 208 -8.25 -2.72 -11.39
CA GLY A 208 -7.23 -2.81 -10.36
C GLY A 208 -6.02 -3.62 -10.83
N MET A 209 -4.82 -3.16 -10.51
CA MET A 209 -3.55 -3.81 -10.85
C MET A 209 -3.24 -5.09 -10.05
N GLY A 210 -3.92 -5.31 -8.92
CA GLY A 210 -3.59 -6.40 -8.00
C GLY A 210 -2.20 -6.31 -7.36
N MET A 211 -1.56 -5.14 -7.41
CA MET A 211 -0.21 -4.94 -6.87
C MET A 211 -0.21 -4.27 -5.49
N GLY A 212 -1.24 -3.49 -5.14
CA GLY A 212 -1.24 -2.65 -3.95
C GLY A 212 -0.93 -3.40 -2.65
N LEU A 213 -1.56 -4.56 -2.43
CA LEU A 213 -1.32 -5.36 -1.22
C LEU A 213 0.04 -6.09 -1.23
N ALA A 214 0.56 -6.44 -2.39
CA ALA A 214 1.91 -7.02 -2.50
C ALA A 214 2.98 -5.98 -2.10
N ILE A 215 2.78 -4.73 -2.54
CA ILE A 215 3.65 -3.62 -2.16
C ILE A 215 3.53 -3.32 -0.67
N VAL A 216 2.31 -3.26 -0.13
CA VAL A 216 2.08 -3.10 1.31
C VAL A 216 2.85 -4.15 2.11
N LYS A 217 2.78 -5.43 1.72
CA LYS A 217 3.53 -6.52 2.37
C LYS A 217 5.04 -6.27 2.33
N SER A 218 5.59 -5.94 1.14
CA SER A 218 7.03 -5.69 0.96
C SER A 218 7.53 -4.49 1.78
N LEU A 219 6.75 -3.40 1.83
CA LEU A 219 7.08 -2.23 2.64
C LEU A 219 7.05 -2.56 4.13
N LEU A 220 6.04 -3.29 4.60
CA LEU A 220 5.94 -3.69 6.00
C LEU A 220 7.06 -4.65 6.41
N GLU A 221 7.43 -5.60 5.57
CA GLU A 221 8.58 -6.48 5.81
C GLU A 221 9.88 -5.67 5.99
N ALA A 222 10.07 -4.63 5.19
CA ALA A 222 11.21 -3.72 5.31
C ALA A 222 11.21 -2.92 6.63
N HIS A 223 10.05 -2.71 7.23
CA HIS A 223 9.85 -2.08 8.54
C HIS A 223 9.77 -3.10 9.68
N SER A 224 10.18 -4.35 9.46
CA SER A 224 10.03 -5.46 10.43
C SER A 224 8.59 -5.65 10.91
N GLY A 225 7.65 -5.24 10.08
CA GLY A 225 6.21 -5.30 10.31
C GLY A 225 5.53 -6.47 9.60
N ALA A 226 4.22 -6.55 9.74
CA ALA A 226 3.39 -7.57 9.10
C ALA A 226 2.00 -7.03 8.74
N LEU A 227 1.39 -7.61 7.70
CA LEU A 227 0.00 -7.40 7.33
C LEU A 227 -0.81 -8.65 7.65
N ARG A 228 -1.89 -8.49 8.42
CA ARG A 228 -2.93 -9.51 8.64
C ARG A 228 -4.19 -9.08 7.91
N ILE A 229 -4.84 -10.02 7.22
CA ILE A 229 -6.08 -9.80 6.48
C ILE A 229 -7.10 -10.81 6.98
N GLU A 230 -8.25 -10.33 7.40
CA GLU A 230 -9.30 -11.15 8.01
C GLU A 230 -10.65 -10.81 7.39
N ARG A 231 -11.51 -11.82 7.26
CA ARG A 231 -12.92 -11.61 6.94
C ARG A 231 -13.66 -11.11 8.17
N LEU A 232 -14.62 -10.24 7.93
CA LEU A 232 -15.55 -9.78 8.96
C LEU A 232 -16.93 -10.44 8.75
N GLU A 233 -17.56 -10.79 9.83
CA GLU A 233 -18.95 -11.24 9.82
C GLU A 233 -19.90 -10.06 10.06
N PRO A 234 -21.02 -9.97 9.34
CA PRO A 234 -21.49 -10.89 8.28
C PRO A 234 -20.85 -10.58 6.90
N ARG A 235 -20.06 -9.52 6.74
CA ARG A 235 -19.41 -9.11 5.48
C ARG A 235 -18.27 -8.14 5.72
N GLY A 236 -17.36 -8.02 4.74
CA GLY A 236 -16.26 -7.07 4.75
C GLY A 236 -14.92 -7.71 5.06
N ILE A 237 -13.89 -6.86 5.08
CA ILE A 237 -12.49 -7.26 5.33
C ILE A 237 -11.88 -6.29 6.34
N CYS A 238 -11.03 -6.82 7.21
CA CYS A 238 -10.15 -6.05 8.06
C CYS A 238 -8.69 -6.31 7.65
N CYS A 239 -7.98 -5.24 7.31
CA CYS A 239 -6.55 -5.25 7.08
C CYS A 239 -5.86 -4.61 8.28
N THR A 240 -5.03 -5.39 9.01
CA THR A 240 -4.29 -4.92 10.18
C THR A 240 -2.80 -4.90 9.90
N VAL A 241 -2.21 -3.72 9.97
CA VAL A 241 -0.77 -3.48 9.98
C VAL A 241 -0.26 -3.64 11.41
N ARG A 242 0.86 -4.36 11.58
CA ARG A 242 1.59 -4.47 12.85
C ARG A 242 3.02 -4.02 12.62
N LEU A 243 3.54 -3.14 13.47
CA LEU A 243 4.90 -2.62 13.46
C LEU A 243 5.53 -2.72 14.85
N PRO A 244 6.85 -2.94 15.00
CA PRO A 244 7.51 -2.85 16.30
C PRO A 244 7.28 -1.47 16.93
N LEU A 245 6.90 -1.45 18.21
CA LEU A 245 6.69 -0.22 18.97
C LEU A 245 8.07 0.39 19.30
N ASP A 246 8.19 1.72 19.18
CA ASP A 246 9.36 2.45 19.61
C ASP A 246 9.12 3.05 20.99
N LEU A 247 9.82 2.54 21.99
CA LEU A 247 9.74 2.93 23.40
C LEU A 247 10.87 3.89 23.83
N SER A 248 11.71 4.36 22.91
CA SER A 248 12.97 5.06 23.20
C SER A 248 12.85 6.34 24.04
N GLU A 249 11.67 6.94 24.24
CA GLU A 249 11.44 8.09 25.12
C GLU A 249 10.57 7.78 26.36
N ASP A 250 9.81 6.68 26.36
CA ASP A 250 9.02 6.29 27.55
C ASP A 250 9.93 5.87 28.71
N GLU A 251 11.18 5.42 28.43
CA GLU A 251 12.18 5.07 29.44
C GLU A 251 12.88 6.30 30.07
N ALA A 252 12.97 7.43 29.34
CA ALA A 252 13.63 8.65 29.83
C ALA A 252 12.75 9.49 30.79
N GLN A 253 11.44 9.26 30.85
CA GLN A 253 10.51 9.93 31.77
C GLN A 253 10.27 9.14 33.07
N ASN A 254 10.73 7.90 33.17
CA ASN A 254 10.61 7.03 34.34
C ASN A 254 11.92 6.86 35.13
N GLN A 255 12.96 7.62 34.86
CA GLN A 255 14.19 7.78 35.65
C GLN A 255 14.28 9.19 36.22
#